data_27e6eb054037dcd5edfa74a0a46213a4
#
_entry.id   27e6eb054037dcd5edfa74a0a46213a4
#
_cell.length_a   1.000
_cell.length_b   1.000
_cell.length_c   1.000
_cell.angle_alpha   90.00
_cell.angle_beta   90.00
_cell.angle_gamma   90.00
#
_symmetry.space_group_name_H-M   'P 1'
#
loop_
_entity.id
_entity.type
_entity.pdbx_description
1 polymer ?
#
loop_
_entity_poly.entity_id
_entity_poly.type
_entity_poly.pdbx_seq_one_letter_code
_entity_poly.pdbx_strand_id
1 'polypeptide(L)'
;MICLKIYINEFAETKAEVEKYLYNHTMPIIEHLAKCLLMPNHESYNHWKGEIINHLSNVSVLKNTKKYPKSQQIYDWSFGKFSDMFDINRTVKMFFHNIETEYNIKIKDSIYEVNNILMEFCQVYFSSLANDLSKYGVINKSKANKIIDNFVLNHPINIERAGL
;
A
#
# COMPACT_ATOMS: atom_id res chain seq x y z
N MET A 1 -17.30 -11.61 9.49
CA MET A 1 -16.14 -12.27 8.84
C MET A 1 -16.54 -13.39 7.87
N ILE A 2 -17.48 -14.26 8.23
CA ILE A 2 -18.00 -15.34 7.36
C ILE A 2 -18.75 -14.78 6.14
N CYS A 3 -19.57 -13.75 6.32
CA CYS A 3 -20.31 -13.12 5.22
C CYS A 3 -19.41 -12.47 4.16
N LEU A 4 -18.28 -11.86 4.56
CA LEU A 4 -17.37 -11.25 3.60
C LEU A 4 -16.65 -12.30 2.74
N LYS A 5 -16.29 -13.45 3.32
CA LYS A 5 -15.69 -14.57 2.58
C LYS A 5 -16.66 -15.18 1.56
N ILE A 6 -17.93 -15.32 1.93
CA ILE A 6 -18.98 -15.80 1.03
C ILE A 6 -19.19 -14.79 -0.09
N TYR A 7 -19.28 -13.51 0.25
CA TYR A 7 -19.47 -12.43 -0.70
C TYR A 7 -18.37 -12.38 -1.78
N ILE A 8 -17.10 -12.49 -1.37
CA ILE A 8 -15.98 -12.50 -2.31
C ILE A 8 -15.96 -13.77 -3.18
N ASN A 9 -16.28 -14.94 -2.61
CA ASN A 9 -16.37 -16.18 -3.36
C ASN A 9 -17.52 -16.18 -4.38
N GLU A 10 -18.63 -15.50 -4.07
CA GLU A 10 -19.79 -15.40 -4.97
C GLU A 10 -19.59 -14.33 -6.05
N PHE A 11 -18.88 -13.24 -5.77
CA PHE A 11 -18.74 -12.10 -6.67
C PHE A 11 -17.40 -12.03 -7.43
N ALA A 12 -16.34 -12.64 -6.95
CA ALA A 12 -15.04 -12.68 -7.63
C ALA A 12 -14.92 -13.92 -8.53
N GLU A 13 -15.88 -14.14 -9.44
CA GLU A 13 -15.85 -15.29 -10.34
C GLU A 13 -14.87 -15.13 -11.49
N THR A 14 -14.58 -13.91 -11.93
CA THR A 14 -13.71 -13.61 -13.05
C THR A 14 -12.37 -13.07 -12.61
N LYS A 15 -11.32 -13.29 -13.45
CA LYS A 15 -9.99 -12.71 -13.23
C LYS A 15 -10.07 -11.17 -13.13
N ALA A 16 -10.90 -10.52 -13.95
CA ALA A 16 -11.06 -9.06 -13.97
C ALA A 16 -11.66 -8.53 -12.65
N GLU A 17 -12.59 -9.24 -12.03
CA GLU A 17 -13.19 -8.85 -10.75
C GLU A 17 -12.18 -8.96 -9.61
N VAL A 18 -11.38 -10.02 -9.59
CA VAL A 18 -10.29 -10.18 -8.63
C VAL A 18 -9.24 -9.08 -8.81
N GLU A 19 -8.87 -8.76 -10.05
CA GLU A 19 -7.95 -7.67 -10.37
C GLU A 19 -8.46 -6.32 -9.86
N LYS A 20 -9.74 -6.02 -10.08
CA LYS A 20 -10.39 -4.82 -9.57
C LYS A 20 -10.39 -4.75 -8.05
N TYR A 21 -10.69 -5.87 -7.39
CA TYR A 21 -10.67 -5.95 -5.93
C TYR A 21 -9.26 -5.67 -5.37
N LEU A 22 -8.24 -6.31 -5.92
CA LEU A 22 -6.85 -6.09 -5.54
C LEU A 22 -6.44 -4.64 -5.75
N TYR A 23 -6.79 -4.06 -6.89
CA TYR A 23 -6.54 -2.65 -7.19
C TYR A 23 -7.15 -1.73 -6.13
N ASN A 24 -8.43 -1.94 -5.80
CA ASN A 24 -9.16 -1.11 -4.84
C ASN A 24 -8.57 -1.16 -3.41
N HIS A 25 -7.85 -2.22 -3.04
CA HIS A 25 -7.19 -2.32 -1.75
C HIS A 25 -5.72 -1.92 -1.79
N THR A 26 -5.04 -2.13 -2.91
CA THR A 26 -3.60 -1.85 -3.03
C THR A 26 -3.32 -0.36 -3.26
N MET A 27 -4.16 0.33 -4.04
CA MET A 27 -4.00 1.80 -4.22
C MET A 27 -4.04 2.59 -2.92
N PRO A 28 -5.03 2.37 -2.02
CA PRO A 28 -5.02 3.03 -0.71
C PRO A 28 -3.79 2.71 0.14
N ILE A 29 -3.24 1.49 0.06
CA ILE A 29 -2.00 1.15 0.77
C ILE A 29 -0.85 2.04 0.29
N ILE A 30 -0.67 2.16 -1.02
CA ILE A 30 0.40 2.96 -1.61
C ILE A 30 0.20 4.45 -1.28
N GLU A 31 -1.01 4.95 -1.39
CA GLU A 31 -1.33 6.34 -1.06
C GLU A 31 -1.05 6.68 0.40
N HIS A 32 -1.52 5.85 1.34
CA HIS A 32 -1.29 6.08 2.75
C HIS A 32 0.19 5.92 3.13
N LEU A 33 0.91 5.00 2.49
CA LEU A 33 2.34 4.86 2.67
C LEU A 33 3.12 6.09 2.18
N ALA A 34 2.75 6.62 1.02
CA ALA A 34 3.34 7.87 0.51
C ALA A 34 3.08 9.04 1.48
N LYS A 35 1.88 9.16 2.02
CA LYS A 35 1.53 10.16 3.05
C LYS A 35 2.39 9.99 4.31
N CYS A 36 2.60 8.75 4.77
CA CYS A 36 3.50 8.47 5.91
C CYS A 36 4.94 8.91 5.64
N LEU A 37 5.46 8.62 4.44
CA LEU A 37 6.82 9.01 4.05
C LEU A 37 7.00 10.52 3.95
N LEU A 38 6.04 11.20 3.35
CA LEU A 38 6.11 12.64 3.12
C LEU A 38 5.84 13.47 4.39
N MET A 39 5.00 12.97 5.27
CA MET A 39 4.51 13.73 6.43
C MET A 39 4.53 12.90 7.72
N PRO A 40 5.72 12.45 8.19
CA PRO A 40 5.83 11.56 9.36
C PRO A 40 5.35 12.19 10.67
N ASN A 41 5.29 13.52 10.74
CA ASN A 41 4.85 14.28 11.92
C ASN A 41 3.41 14.79 11.81
N HIS A 42 2.66 14.37 10.79
CA HIS A 42 1.27 14.78 10.62
C HIS A 42 0.37 14.11 11.66
N GLU A 43 -0.66 14.82 12.11
CA GLU A 43 -1.64 14.30 13.09
C GLU A 43 -2.33 13.00 12.64
N SER A 44 -2.54 12.83 11.34
CA SER A 44 -3.15 11.65 10.74
C SER A 44 -2.19 10.47 10.49
N TYR A 45 -0.92 10.58 10.87
CA TYR A 45 0.10 9.54 10.60
C TYR A 45 -0.32 8.15 11.11
N ASN A 46 -0.80 8.08 12.35
CA ASN A 46 -1.27 6.81 12.93
C ASN A 46 -2.52 6.28 12.24
N HIS A 47 -3.40 7.16 11.79
CA HIS A 47 -4.58 6.77 11.00
C HIS A 47 -4.13 6.14 9.67
N TRP A 48 -3.21 6.75 8.95
CA TRP A 48 -2.70 6.21 7.69
C TRP A 48 -2.04 4.84 7.86
N LYS A 49 -1.27 4.63 8.92
CA LYS A 49 -0.73 3.29 9.24
C LYS A 49 -1.85 2.27 9.48
N GLY A 50 -2.87 2.65 10.20
CA GLY A 50 -4.05 1.81 10.45
C GLY A 50 -4.74 1.41 9.16
N GLU A 51 -4.90 2.33 8.21
CA GLU A 51 -5.50 2.06 6.91
C GLU A 51 -4.64 1.11 6.06
N ILE A 52 -3.30 1.26 6.08
CA ILE A 52 -2.39 0.31 5.41
C ILE A 52 -2.63 -1.11 5.94
N ILE A 53 -2.68 -1.28 7.26
CA ILE A 53 -2.89 -2.59 7.90
C ILE A 53 -4.27 -3.15 7.59
N ASN A 54 -5.31 -2.32 7.59
CA ASN A 54 -6.67 -2.73 7.26
C ASN A 54 -6.77 -3.22 5.80
N HIS A 55 -6.23 -2.48 4.85
CA HIS A 55 -6.25 -2.88 3.44
C HIS A 55 -5.42 -4.14 3.18
N LEU A 56 -4.27 -4.29 3.83
CA LEU A 56 -3.48 -5.53 3.78
C LEU A 56 -4.28 -6.72 4.31
N SER A 57 -5.01 -6.55 5.41
CA SER A 57 -5.85 -7.59 6.00
C SER A 57 -7.00 -7.97 5.07
N ASN A 58 -7.60 -7.01 4.37
CA ASN A 58 -8.67 -7.24 3.40
C ASN A 58 -8.17 -8.02 2.18
N VAL A 59 -7.00 -7.71 1.66
CA VAL A 59 -6.39 -8.49 0.57
C VAL A 59 -6.17 -9.94 0.97
N SER A 60 -5.87 -10.22 2.25
CA SER A 60 -5.67 -11.58 2.75
C SER A 60 -6.88 -12.51 2.60
N VAL A 61 -8.07 -11.95 2.50
CA VAL A 61 -9.32 -12.72 2.33
C VAL A 61 -9.31 -13.50 1.01
N LEU A 62 -8.64 -13.00 -0.02
CA LEU A 62 -8.51 -13.67 -1.33
C LEU A 62 -7.72 -14.98 -1.28
N LYS A 63 -6.91 -15.20 -0.26
CA LYS A 63 -6.13 -16.43 -0.07
C LYS A 63 -6.97 -17.71 -0.03
N ASN A 64 -8.25 -17.59 0.33
CA ASN A 64 -9.17 -18.72 0.43
C ASN A 64 -9.95 -18.99 -0.86
N THR A 65 -9.72 -18.23 -1.92
CA THR A 65 -10.33 -18.51 -3.22
C THR A 65 -9.54 -19.61 -3.92
N LYS A 66 -10.25 -20.58 -4.53
CA LYS A 66 -9.62 -21.69 -5.27
C LYS A 66 -8.76 -21.23 -6.45
N LYS A 67 -8.99 -20.01 -6.95
CA LYS A 67 -8.28 -19.42 -8.10
C LYS A 67 -6.91 -18.83 -7.74
N TYR A 68 -6.66 -18.55 -6.46
CA TYR A 68 -5.41 -17.94 -5.98
C TYR A 68 -4.89 -18.70 -4.75
N PRO A 69 -4.06 -19.72 -4.95
CA PRO A 69 -3.71 -20.66 -3.88
C PRO A 69 -2.78 -20.10 -2.81
N LYS A 70 -2.09 -18.98 -3.05
CA LYS A 70 -1.11 -18.42 -2.11
C LYS A 70 -1.23 -16.91 -1.99
N SER A 71 -1.37 -16.38 -0.76
CA SER A 71 -1.42 -14.95 -0.48
C SER A 71 -0.19 -14.20 -1.00
N GLN A 72 1.00 -14.81 -0.94
CA GLN A 72 2.24 -14.25 -1.50
C GLN A 72 2.11 -13.94 -2.99
N GLN A 73 1.58 -14.88 -3.79
CA GLN A 73 1.40 -14.68 -5.23
C GLN A 73 0.41 -13.55 -5.54
N ILE A 74 -0.62 -13.37 -4.70
CA ILE A 74 -1.57 -12.27 -4.83
C ILE A 74 -0.87 -10.92 -4.63
N TYR A 75 -0.03 -10.81 -3.60
CA TYR A 75 0.73 -9.60 -3.32
C TYR A 75 1.76 -9.30 -4.42
N ASP A 76 2.56 -10.29 -4.80
CA ASP A 76 3.57 -10.16 -5.86
C ASP A 76 2.93 -9.69 -7.17
N TRP A 77 1.78 -10.25 -7.51
CA TRP A 77 1.05 -9.88 -8.69
C TRP A 77 0.45 -8.47 -8.61
N SER A 78 -0.16 -8.09 -7.47
CA SER A 78 -0.70 -6.76 -7.24
C SER A 78 0.39 -5.71 -7.35
N PHE A 79 1.50 -5.92 -6.66
CA PHE A 79 2.61 -4.96 -6.66
C PHE A 79 3.37 -4.95 -7.98
N GLY A 80 3.47 -6.06 -8.70
CA GLY A 80 4.00 -6.09 -10.07
C GLY A 80 3.19 -5.19 -11.01
N LYS A 81 1.86 -5.28 -10.97
CA LYS A 81 0.99 -4.40 -11.77
C LYS A 81 1.09 -2.92 -11.35
N PHE A 82 1.24 -2.65 -10.06
CA PHE A 82 1.48 -1.29 -9.59
C PHE A 82 2.82 -0.75 -10.01
N SER A 83 3.88 -1.56 -9.94
CA SER A 83 5.20 -1.19 -10.44
C SER A 83 5.11 -0.76 -11.91
N ASP A 84 4.42 -1.53 -12.75
CA ASP A 84 4.21 -1.19 -14.15
C ASP A 84 3.46 0.14 -14.33
N MET A 85 2.44 0.42 -13.53
CA MET A 85 1.73 1.70 -13.55
C MET A 85 2.61 2.87 -13.11
N PHE A 86 3.40 2.70 -12.07
CA PHE A 86 4.29 3.72 -11.51
C PHE A 86 5.59 3.90 -12.30
N ASP A 87 5.87 3.06 -13.30
CA ASP A 87 6.91 3.32 -14.31
C ASP A 87 6.50 4.41 -15.31
N ILE A 88 5.21 4.75 -15.39
CA ILE A 88 4.73 5.79 -16.30
C ILE A 88 4.92 7.16 -15.64
N ASN A 89 5.84 7.96 -16.16
CA ASN A 89 6.17 9.30 -15.65
C ASN A 89 4.96 10.18 -15.37
N ARG A 90 3.95 10.15 -16.24
CA ARG A 90 2.73 10.94 -16.08
C ARG A 90 1.93 10.49 -14.84
N THR A 91 1.80 9.20 -14.63
CA THR A 91 1.08 8.63 -13.48
C THR A 91 1.76 9.00 -12.17
N VAL A 92 3.09 8.86 -12.11
CA VAL A 92 3.90 9.25 -10.93
C VAL A 92 3.74 10.73 -10.61
N LYS A 93 3.86 11.60 -11.62
CA LYS A 93 3.69 13.04 -11.44
C LYS A 93 2.30 13.41 -10.95
N MET A 94 1.25 12.82 -11.51
CA MET A 94 -0.13 13.10 -11.10
C MET A 94 -0.39 12.59 -9.68
N PHE A 95 0.12 11.42 -9.32
CA PHE A 95 -0.03 10.84 -8.00
C PHE A 95 0.54 11.76 -6.91
N PHE A 96 1.80 12.17 -7.04
CA PHE A 96 2.42 13.07 -6.06
C PHE A 96 1.84 14.47 -6.09
N HIS A 97 1.49 15.00 -7.26
CA HIS A 97 0.83 16.31 -7.37
C HIS A 97 -0.51 16.35 -6.62
N ASN A 98 -1.27 15.27 -6.65
CA ASN A 98 -2.53 15.19 -5.89
C ASN A 98 -2.28 15.26 -4.38
N ILE A 99 -1.26 14.57 -3.87
CA ILE A 99 -0.89 14.65 -2.45
C ILE A 99 -0.38 16.05 -2.09
N GLU A 100 0.49 16.63 -2.92
CA GLU A 100 0.99 17.99 -2.72
C GLU A 100 -0.15 19.02 -2.62
N THR A 101 -1.15 18.89 -3.49
CA THR A 101 -2.31 19.77 -3.53
C THR A 101 -3.22 19.56 -2.33
N GLU A 102 -3.53 18.32 -1.98
CA GLU A 102 -4.40 17.98 -0.85
C GLU A 102 -3.86 18.51 0.48
N TYR A 103 -2.55 18.40 0.69
CA TYR A 103 -1.90 18.76 1.96
C TYR A 103 -1.16 20.10 1.95
N ASN A 104 -1.21 20.83 0.84
CA ASN A 104 -0.51 22.09 0.65
C ASN A 104 0.98 21.99 0.97
N ILE A 105 1.63 20.99 0.43
CA ILE A 105 3.06 20.73 0.55
C ILE A 105 3.72 20.73 -0.82
N LYS A 106 5.04 20.86 -0.85
CA LYS A 106 5.85 20.67 -2.04
C LYS A 106 7.01 19.74 -1.74
N ILE A 107 7.14 18.69 -2.53
CA ILE A 107 8.25 17.74 -2.46
C ILE A 107 9.49 18.43 -3.06
N LYS A 108 10.58 18.51 -2.27
CA LYS A 108 11.84 19.12 -2.71
C LYS A 108 12.80 18.11 -3.31
N ASP A 109 12.71 16.85 -2.87
CA ASP A 109 13.48 15.76 -3.47
C ASP A 109 12.92 15.38 -4.85
N SER A 110 13.69 14.64 -5.60
CA SER A 110 13.21 14.10 -6.87
C SER A 110 12.01 13.20 -6.66
N ILE A 111 10.90 13.49 -7.34
CA ILE A 111 9.69 12.65 -7.31
C ILE A 111 10.00 11.20 -7.68
N TYR A 112 10.95 10.99 -8.58
CA TYR A 112 11.34 9.64 -9.00
C TYR A 112 12.12 8.90 -7.91
N GLU A 113 12.95 9.58 -7.14
CA GLU A 113 13.63 8.99 -5.98
C GLU A 113 12.62 8.62 -4.89
N VAL A 114 11.68 9.51 -4.59
CA VAL A 114 10.57 9.24 -3.65
C VAL A 114 9.75 8.03 -4.11
N ASN A 115 9.44 7.96 -5.40
CA ASN A 115 8.73 6.82 -5.98
C ASN A 115 9.52 5.51 -5.86
N ASN A 116 10.83 5.54 -6.10
CA ASN A 116 11.69 4.36 -5.93
C ASN A 116 11.69 3.86 -4.49
N ILE A 117 11.75 4.77 -3.51
CA ILE A 117 11.63 4.42 -2.08
C ILE A 117 10.28 3.76 -1.79
N LEU A 118 9.20 4.32 -2.31
CA LEU A 118 7.85 3.78 -2.15
C LEU A 118 7.74 2.36 -2.74
N MET A 119 8.30 2.15 -3.94
CA MET A 119 8.30 0.83 -4.59
C MET A 119 9.20 -0.17 -3.87
N GLU A 120 10.33 0.25 -3.33
CA GLU A 120 11.19 -0.60 -2.49
C GLU A 120 10.42 -1.13 -1.27
N PHE A 121 9.67 -0.28 -0.59
CA PHE A 121 8.83 -0.72 0.52
C PHE A 121 7.84 -1.79 0.05
N CYS A 122 7.15 -1.55 -1.06
CA CYS A 122 6.18 -2.48 -1.60
C CYS A 122 6.79 -3.84 -1.94
N GLN A 123 7.99 -3.86 -2.53
CA GLN A 123 8.66 -5.10 -2.93
C GLN A 123 9.19 -5.90 -1.74
N VAL A 124 9.78 -5.24 -0.75
CA VAL A 124 10.52 -5.91 0.34
C VAL A 124 9.61 -6.20 1.53
N TYR A 125 8.91 -5.21 2.02
CA TYR A 125 8.20 -5.29 3.32
C TYR A 125 6.80 -5.86 3.19
N PHE A 126 6.11 -5.62 2.09
CA PHE A 126 4.81 -6.24 1.89
C PHE A 126 4.91 -7.75 1.71
N SER A 127 5.96 -8.23 1.07
CA SER A 127 6.22 -9.67 0.99
C SER A 127 6.36 -10.29 2.38
N SER A 128 7.07 -9.63 3.30
CA SER A 128 7.20 -10.07 4.69
C SER A 128 5.86 -10.12 5.42
N LEU A 129 5.05 -9.06 5.29
CA LEU A 129 3.72 -9.00 5.91
C LEU A 129 2.74 -10.01 5.30
N ALA A 130 2.83 -10.26 4.00
CA ALA A 130 2.05 -11.28 3.32
C ALA A 130 2.41 -12.69 3.79
N ASN A 131 3.69 -12.96 4.05
CA ASN A 131 4.13 -14.22 4.62
C ASN A 131 3.56 -14.44 6.02
N ASP A 132 3.52 -13.42 6.87
CA ASP A 132 2.90 -13.50 8.19
C ASP A 132 1.40 -13.81 8.08
N LEU A 133 0.68 -13.16 7.17
CA LEU A 133 -0.71 -13.47 6.88
C LEU A 133 -0.91 -14.91 6.41
N SER A 134 -0.03 -15.38 5.53
CA SER A 134 -0.07 -16.75 5.02
C SER A 134 0.13 -17.77 6.12
N LYS A 135 1.05 -17.51 7.04
CA LYS A 135 1.44 -18.43 8.11
C LYS A 135 0.49 -18.41 9.29
N TYR A 136 0.02 -17.25 9.71
CA TYR A 136 -0.73 -17.06 10.95
C TYR A 136 -2.20 -16.68 10.73
N GLY A 137 -2.60 -16.36 9.50
CA GLY A 137 -3.96 -15.93 9.16
C GLY A 137 -4.31 -14.49 9.54
N VAL A 138 -3.40 -13.79 10.23
CA VAL A 138 -3.56 -12.39 10.69
C VAL A 138 -2.24 -11.64 10.57
N ILE A 139 -2.33 -10.32 10.36
CA ILE A 139 -1.17 -9.43 10.47
C ILE A 139 -0.97 -9.08 11.94
N ASN A 140 0.26 -9.24 12.41
CA ASN A 140 0.66 -8.68 13.70
C ASN A 140 0.77 -7.14 13.57
N LYS A 141 -0.22 -6.43 14.12
CA LYS A 141 -0.30 -4.96 14.03
C LYS A 141 0.92 -4.26 14.63
N SER A 142 1.43 -4.75 15.75
CA SER A 142 2.62 -4.19 16.39
C SER A 142 3.86 -4.32 15.51
N LYS A 143 4.06 -5.48 14.90
CA LYS A 143 5.15 -5.72 13.95
C LYS A 143 5.02 -4.84 12.71
N ALA A 144 3.83 -4.75 12.13
CA ALA A 144 3.55 -3.93 10.95
C ALA A 144 3.81 -2.45 11.22
N ASN A 145 3.35 -1.93 12.36
CA ASN A 145 3.61 -0.55 12.77
C ASN A 145 5.11 -0.27 12.90
N LYS A 146 5.87 -1.17 13.53
CA LYS A 146 7.33 -1.02 13.66
C LYS A 146 8.04 -1.03 12.30
N ILE A 147 7.61 -1.88 11.38
CA ILE A 147 8.17 -1.92 10.02
C ILE A 147 7.95 -0.58 9.33
N ILE A 148 6.73 -0.05 9.36
CA ILE A 148 6.40 1.24 8.74
C ILE A 148 7.20 2.38 9.40
N ASP A 149 7.20 2.46 10.73
CA ASP A 149 7.90 3.51 11.47
C ASP A 149 9.41 3.50 11.19
N ASN A 150 10.04 2.34 11.21
CA ASN A 150 11.47 2.20 10.93
C ASN A 150 11.79 2.57 9.47
N PHE A 151 10.94 2.17 8.53
CA PHE A 151 11.15 2.50 7.13
C PHE A 151 11.06 4.01 6.90
N VAL A 152 10.02 4.64 7.43
CA VAL A 152 9.84 6.11 7.33
C VAL A 152 11.00 6.85 7.97
N LEU A 153 11.46 6.42 9.16
CA LEU A 153 12.58 7.03 9.85
C LEU A 153 13.90 6.96 9.06
N ASN A 154 14.12 5.84 8.35
CA ASN A 154 15.34 5.61 7.58
C ASN A 154 15.32 6.24 6.17
N HIS A 155 14.18 6.76 5.73
CA HIS A 155 14.00 7.39 4.41
C HIS A 155 13.39 8.79 4.53
N PRO A 156 14.08 9.74 5.17
CA PRO A 156 13.56 11.11 5.31
C PRO A 156 13.43 11.77 3.95
N ILE A 157 12.28 12.39 3.70
CA ILE A 157 11.97 13.12 2.48
C ILE A 157 11.88 14.61 2.79
N ASN A 158 12.53 15.44 1.97
CA ASN A 158 12.47 16.87 2.11
C ASN A 158 11.20 17.43 1.49
N ILE A 159 10.39 18.08 2.31
CA ILE A 159 9.19 18.80 1.89
C ILE A 159 9.22 20.25 2.37
N GLU A 160 8.52 21.11 1.66
CA GLU A 160 8.20 22.47 2.06
C GLU A 160 6.70 22.61 2.23
N ARG A 161 6.25 23.24 3.31
CA ARG A 161 4.85 23.63 3.45
C ARG A 161 4.61 24.92 2.66
N ALA A 162 3.66 24.91 1.74
CA ALA A 162 3.27 26.11 1.03
C ALA A 162 2.49 27.03 1.97
N GLY A 163 2.87 28.31 2.02
CA GLY A 163 2.09 29.36 2.70
C GLY A 163 2.45 29.65 4.17
N LEU A 164 3.65 29.35 4.60
CA LEU A 164 4.23 29.93 5.83
C LEU A 164 5.25 30.99 5.49
#